data_8b0459074b7e5568fe40576bb363b556
#
_entry.id   8b0459074b7e5568fe40576bb363b556
#
_cell.length_a   1.000
_cell.length_b   1.000
_cell.length_c   1.000
_cell.angle_alpha   90.00
_cell.angle_beta   90.00
_cell.angle_gamma   90.00
#
_symmetry.space_group_name_H-M   'P 1'
#
loop_
_entity.id
_entity.type
_entity.pdbx_description
1 polymer ?
#
loop_
_entity_poly.entity_id
_entity_poly.type
_entity_poly.pdbx_seq_one_letter_code
_entity_poly.pdbx_strand_id
1 'polypeptide(L)'
;MISSVVIAERGEKDSPFPLTGNIMENIQKASGYGFQGVELQIENPGDYKGILKDALDHAHMMVTSIATGLSCRKGLSMSSADIAIRRKTMDRLKEYVDLAAELGIGIIIHIGLIRGKREDGQNIGQYMGYFEEGLSELAEYAQKYREVIAVEPLSHRDGNMLNTWEETVKVLERIPFSNLGMSLDLYNMRMEETDMMETLRQYGKWTRIVQLMDENRCFPGAGMFRFEPFLDWIREYRYDGPVVMECIPRPDCKTAVGRWLDFYHQYLGG
;
A
#
# COMPACT_ATOMS: atom_id res chain seq x y z
N MET A 1 -7.28 15.51 1.61
CA MET A 1 -6.46 14.27 1.72
C MET A 1 -6.39 13.83 3.17
N ILE A 2 -6.10 12.56 3.43
CA ILE A 2 -6.01 11.99 4.79
C ILE A 2 -4.55 11.67 5.08
N SER A 3 -3.97 12.25 6.17
CA SER A 3 -2.64 11.88 6.63
C SER A 3 -2.69 10.52 7.32
N SER A 4 -1.87 9.59 6.87
CA SER A 4 -1.81 8.23 7.40
C SER A 4 -0.37 7.80 7.66
N VAL A 5 -0.16 6.83 8.54
CA VAL A 5 1.16 6.29 8.85
C VAL A 5 1.13 4.77 8.87
N VAL A 6 2.19 4.15 8.38
CA VAL A 6 2.36 2.71 8.46
C VAL A 6 2.60 2.30 9.90
N ILE A 7 1.80 1.38 10.39
CA ILE A 7 2.04 0.61 11.61
C ILE A 7 2.14 -0.87 11.29
N ALA A 8 3.22 -1.51 11.72
CA ALA A 8 3.53 -2.88 11.37
C ALA A 8 3.73 -3.75 12.63
N GLU A 9 3.24 -4.98 12.60
CA GLU A 9 3.50 -5.96 13.68
C GLU A 9 5.00 -6.13 13.95
N ARG A 10 5.80 -6.04 12.89
CA ARG A 10 7.25 -6.19 12.94
C ARG A 10 7.91 -5.51 11.76
N GLY A 11 9.15 -5.11 11.96
CA GLY A 11 10.00 -4.56 10.92
C GLY A 11 11.46 -4.91 11.19
N GLU A 12 12.28 -4.93 10.16
CA GLU A 12 13.72 -5.00 10.27
C GLU A 12 14.29 -3.58 10.45
N LYS A 13 15.57 -3.46 10.80
CA LYS A 13 16.21 -2.17 11.12
C LYS A 13 16.00 -1.08 10.05
N ASP A 14 15.96 -1.46 8.78
CA ASP A 14 15.81 -0.56 7.65
C ASP A 14 14.47 -0.72 6.92
N SER A 15 13.48 -1.32 7.58
CA SER A 15 12.12 -1.35 7.06
C SER A 15 11.54 0.06 7.04
N PRO A 16 10.77 0.43 6.00
CA PRO A 16 10.15 1.74 5.91
C PRO A 16 8.88 1.84 6.77
N PHE A 17 8.91 1.26 7.96
CA PHE A 17 7.79 1.23 8.89
C PHE A 17 8.07 2.11 10.10
N PRO A 18 7.50 3.33 10.16
CA PRO A 18 7.76 4.27 11.25
C PRO A 18 7.39 3.73 12.61
N LEU A 19 6.29 2.97 12.69
CA LEU A 19 5.79 2.41 13.93
C LEU A 19 5.74 0.87 13.82
N THR A 20 6.51 0.19 14.67
CA THR A 20 6.56 -1.29 14.66
C THR A 20 6.28 -1.86 16.05
N GLY A 21 5.76 -3.10 16.10
CA GLY A 21 5.44 -3.82 17.33
C GLY A 21 3.94 -3.87 17.60
N ASN A 22 3.53 -3.64 18.86
CA ASN A 22 2.13 -3.76 19.25
C ASN A 22 1.24 -2.78 18.47
N ILE A 23 0.31 -3.32 17.69
CA ILE A 23 -0.56 -2.53 16.81
C ILE A 23 -1.44 -1.57 17.60
N MET A 24 -2.03 -2.01 18.75
CA MET A 24 -2.91 -1.18 19.56
C MET A 24 -2.19 0.01 20.18
N GLU A 25 -0.98 -0.20 20.70
CA GLU A 25 -0.13 0.88 21.21
C GLU A 25 0.28 1.85 20.10
N ASN A 26 0.55 1.33 18.92
CA ASN A 26 0.97 2.16 17.79
C ASN A 26 -0.19 2.98 17.20
N ILE A 27 -1.43 2.49 17.25
CA ILE A 27 -2.63 3.30 16.96
C ILE A 27 -2.68 4.53 17.89
N GLN A 28 -2.50 4.34 19.19
CA GLN A 28 -2.47 5.45 20.15
C GLN A 28 -1.31 6.43 19.90
N LYS A 29 -0.14 5.90 19.56
CA LYS A 29 1.02 6.76 19.19
C LYS A 29 0.75 7.56 17.92
N ALA A 30 0.18 6.94 16.89
CA ALA A 30 -0.16 7.61 15.63
C ALA A 30 -1.15 8.76 15.87
N SER A 31 -2.20 8.53 16.66
CA SER A 31 -3.14 9.57 17.10
C SER A 31 -2.42 10.69 17.87
N GLY A 32 -1.57 10.33 18.84
CA GLY A 32 -0.79 11.29 19.62
C GLY A 32 0.18 12.14 18.80
N TYR A 33 0.62 11.67 17.63
CA TYR A 33 1.40 12.44 16.67
C TYR A 33 0.55 13.38 15.80
N GLY A 34 -0.76 13.14 15.71
CA GLY A 34 -1.69 13.95 14.91
C GLY A 34 -2.01 13.38 13.53
N PHE A 35 -1.72 12.11 13.25
CA PHE A 35 -2.23 11.45 12.06
C PHE A 35 -3.74 11.25 12.14
N GLN A 36 -4.40 11.24 10.98
CA GLN A 36 -5.84 10.98 10.85
C GLN A 36 -6.14 9.49 10.62
N GLY A 37 -5.19 8.77 10.04
CA GLY A 37 -5.36 7.37 9.68
C GLY A 37 -4.09 6.54 9.83
N VAL A 38 -4.26 5.24 9.63
CA VAL A 38 -3.18 4.26 9.65
C VAL A 38 -3.26 3.33 8.44
N GLU A 39 -2.11 2.93 7.94
CA GLU A 39 -1.94 1.75 7.11
C GLU A 39 -1.47 0.59 7.98
N LEU A 40 -2.21 -0.51 7.95
CA LEU A 40 -1.89 -1.70 8.75
C LEU A 40 -1.00 -2.66 7.97
N GLN A 41 0.17 -2.97 8.50
CA GLN A 41 1.05 -4.05 8.03
C GLN A 41 0.95 -5.22 9.00
N ILE A 42 0.01 -6.13 8.75
CA ILE A 42 -0.30 -7.28 9.60
C ILE A 42 -0.13 -8.59 8.82
N GLU A 43 0.26 -9.66 9.51
CA GLU A 43 0.47 -10.96 8.87
C GLU A 43 -0.80 -11.79 8.80
N ASN A 44 -1.57 -11.80 9.88
CA ASN A 44 -2.78 -12.58 10.01
C ASN A 44 -3.96 -11.68 10.41
N PRO A 45 -4.86 -11.31 9.48
CA PRO A 45 -6.00 -10.45 9.79
C PRO A 45 -6.95 -11.07 10.82
N GLY A 46 -7.03 -12.39 10.89
CA GLY A 46 -7.87 -13.09 11.88
C GLY A 46 -7.52 -12.78 13.33
N ASP A 47 -6.25 -12.44 13.61
CA ASP A 47 -5.79 -12.12 14.97
C ASP A 47 -6.32 -10.76 15.47
N TYR A 48 -6.87 -9.95 14.57
CA TYR A 48 -7.34 -8.59 14.83
C TYR A 48 -8.85 -8.43 14.74
N LYS A 49 -9.54 -9.44 14.28
CA LYS A 49 -11.00 -9.43 14.12
C LYS A 49 -11.69 -9.25 15.48
N GLY A 50 -12.62 -8.32 15.57
CA GLY A 50 -13.36 -8.00 16.79
C GLY A 50 -12.62 -7.15 17.81
N ILE A 51 -11.34 -6.78 17.59
CA ILE A 51 -10.56 -6.04 18.59
C ILE A 51 -10.00 -4.70 18.10
N LEU A 52 -9.75 -4.54 16.79
CA LEU A 52 -9.17 -3.30 16.26
C LEU A 52 -10.13 -2.13 16.31
N LYS A 53 -11.41 -2.37 16.08
CA LYS A 53 -12.41 -1.31 15.96
C LYS A 53 -12.47 -0.44 17.22
N ASP A 54 -12.52 -1.05 18.39
CA ASP A 54 -12.57 -0.32 19.65
C ASP A 54 -11.32 0.55 19.86
N ALA A 55 -10.13 0.03 19.53
CA ALA A 55 -8.89 0.78 19.65
C ALA A 55 -8.85 1.99 18.70
N LEU A 56 -9.33 1.84 17.47
CA LEU A 56 -9.44 2.90 16.49
C LEU A 56 -10.45 3.97 16.90
N ASP A 57 -11.63 3.55 17.35
CA ASP A 57 -12.69 4.45 17.82
C ASP A 57 -12.22 5.30 19.02
N HIS A 58 -11.55 4.68 20.00
CA HIS A 58 -10.98 5.40 21.16
C HIS A 58 -9.87 6.38 20.76
N ALA A 59 -9.09 6.04 19.75
CA ALA A 59 -8.01 6.90 19.27
C ALA A 59 -8.49 7.95 18.24
N HIS A 60 -9.76 7.90 17.83
CA HIS A 60 -10.32 8.69 16.73
C HIS A 60 -9.53 8.54 15.42
N MET A 61 -9.11 7.31 15.13
CA MET A 61 -8.30 6.97 13.96
C MET A 61 -9.11 6.13 12.97
N MET A 62 -8.82 6.30 11.68
CA MET A 62 -9.37 5.44 10.64
C MET A 62 -8.30 4.52 10.07
N VAL A 63 -8.69 3.37 9.54
CA VAL A 63 -7.84 2.56 8.67
C VAL A 63 -8.00 3.05 7.24
N THR A 64 -6.91 3.50 6.64
CA THR A 64 -6.91 3.92 5.23
C THR A 64 -6.58 2.77 4.30
N SER A 65 -5.72 1.87 4.75
CA SER A 65 -5.30 0.71 3.97
C SER A 65 -4.81 -0.43 4.88
N ILE A 66 -4.87 -1.64 4.34
CA ILE A 66 -4.27 -2.83 4.93
C ILE A 66 -3.34 -3.46 3.90
N ALA A 67 -2.06 -3.49 4.21
CA ALA A 67 -1.05 -4.06 3.33
C ALA A 67 -0.81 -5.54 3.62
N THR A 68 -0.68 -6.31 2.56
CA THR A 68 -0.65 -7.78 2.59
C THR A 68 0.76 -8.37 2.57
N GLY A 69 1.79 -7.50 2.53
CA GLY A 69 3.18 -7.89 2.33
C GLY A 69 3.73 -8.86 3.39
N LEU A 70 3.31 -8.73 4.66
CA LEU A 70 3.79 -9.62 5.71
C LEU A 70 3.31 -11.08 5.54
N SER A 71 2.13 -11.30 4.95
CA SER A 71 1.62 -12.64 4.63
C SER A 71 2.49 -13.39 3.61
N CYS A 72 3.24 -12.68 2.76
CA CYS A 72 4.19 -13.26 1.81
C CYS A 72 5.25 -14.13 2.51
N ARG A 73 5.63 -13.77 3.74
CA ARG A 73 6.61 -14.52 4.55
C ARG A 73 6.14 -15.94 4.91
N LYS A 74 4.86 -16.25 4.74
CA LYS A 74 4.30 -17.60 4.90
C LYS A 74 4.32 -18.42 3.61
N GLY A 75 5.02 -17.97 2.60
CA GLY A 75 5.07 -18.63 1.30
C GLY A 75 3.80 -18.44 0.46
N LEU A 76 2.98 -17.44 0.79
CA LEU A 76 1.79 -17.11 0.01
C LEU A 76 2.19 -16.32 -1.26
N SER A 77 1.53 -16.63 -2.38
CA SER A 77 1.77 -15.98 -3.66
C SER A 77 0.55 -16.17 -4.58
N MET A 78 0.04 -15.07 -5.12
CA MET A 78 -1.08 -15.09 -6.07
C MET A 78 -0.71 -15.75 -7.39
N SER A 79 0.56 -15.67 -7.79
CA SER A 79 1.07 -16.13 -9.08
C SER A 79 1.86 -17.44 -9.02
N SER A 80 1.88 -18.13 -7.86
CA SER A 80 2.59 -19.41 -7.72
C SER A 80 2.11 -20.44 -8.75
N ALA A 81 3.03 -21.22 -9.27
CA ALA A 81 2.70 -22.38 -10.12
C ALA A 81 1.87 -23.42 -9.35
N ASP A 82 2.04 -23.53 -8.03
CA ASP A 82 1.26 -24.43 -7.18
C ASP A 82 -0.14 -23.86 -6.87
N ILE A 83 -1.17 -24.57 -7.35
CA ILE A 83 -2.57 -24.21 -7.13
C ILE A 83 -2.96 -24.21 -5.64
N ALA A 84 -2.33 -25.03 -4.80
CA ALA A 84 -2.63 -25.07 -3.37
C ALA A 84 -2.14 -23.79 -2.68
N ILE A 85 -0.97 -23.26 -3.10
CA ILE A 85 -0.46 -21.98 -2.63
C ILE A 85 -1.39 -20.85 -3.08
N ARG A 86 -1.81 -20.83 -4.37
CA ARG A 86 -2.74 -19.79 -4.86
C ARG A 86 -4.06 -19.78 -4.08
N ARG A 87 -4.69 -20.96 -3.87
CA ARG A 87 -5.95 -21.07 -3.09
C ARG A 87 -5.77 -20.54 -1.67
N LYS A 88 -4.71 -20.99 -0.97
CA LYS A 88 -4.41 -20.53 0.38
C LYS A 88 -4.15 -19.01 0.42
N THR A 89 -3.55 -18.48 -0.64
CA THR A 89 -3.32 -17.03 -0.77
C THR A 89 -4.65 -16.29 -0.93
N MET A 90 -5.55 -16.80 -1.76
CA MET A 90 -6.87 -16.19 -1.95
C MET A 90 -7.72 -16.23 -0.68
N ASP A 91 -7.71 -17.34 0.06
CA ASP A 91 -8.38 -17.43 1.37
C ASP A 91 -7.86 -16.35 2.33
N ARG A 92 -6.53 -16.18 2.43
CA ARG A 92 -5.89 -15.15 3.23
C ARG A 92 -6.27 -13.72 2.77
N LEU A 93 -6.31 -13.48 1.47
CA LEU A 93 -6.68 -12.16 0.93
C LEU A 93 -8.15 -11.81 1.21
N LYS A 94 -9.05 -12.78 1.18
CA LYS A 94 -10.44 -12.60 1.60
C LYS A 94 -10.57 -12.28 3.09
N GLU A 95 -9.73 -12.89 3.95
CA GLU A 95 -9.69 -12.53 5.37
C GLU A 95 -9.28 -11.06 5.59
N TYR A 96 -8.39 -10.49 4.75
CA TYR A 96 -8.08 -9.07 4.78
C TYR A 96 -9.28 -8.20 4.39
N VAL A 97 -10.01 -8.60 3.36
CA VAL A 97 -11.25 -7.91 2.95
C VAL A 97 -12.30 -7.97 4.06
N ASP A 98 -12.47 -9.13 4.70
CA ASP A 98 -13.41 -9.30 5.82
C ASP A 98 -13.06 -8.40 7.00
N LEU A 99 -11.77 -8.29 7.36
CA LEU A 99 -11.31 -7.38 8.39
C LEU A 99 -11.57 -5.91 7.99
N ALA A 100 -11.26 -5.54 6.75
CA ALA A 100 -11.53 -4.19 6.24
C ALA A 100 -13.02 -3.86 6.36
N ALA A 101 -13.90 -4.75 5.95
CA ALA A 101 -15.36 -4.59 6.04
C ALA A 101 -15.87 -4.41 7.48
N GLU A 102 -15.19 -4.99 8.46
CA GLU A 102 -15.47 -4.77 9.89
C GLU A 102 -15.06 -3.38 10.35
N LEU A 103 -13.95 -2.86 9.83
CA LEU A 103 -13.33 -1.61 10.29
C LEU A 103 -13.93 -0.37 9.63
N GLY A 104 -14.46 -0.48 8.42
CA GLY A 104 -15.02 0.68 7.71
C GLY A 104 -15.52 0.36 6.31
N ILE A 105 -15.50 1.36 5.45
CA ILE A 105 -15.89 1.28 4.04
C ILE A 105 -14.85 2.02 3.20
N GLY A 106 -14.48 1.45 2.07
CA GLY A 106 -13.51 2.05 1.16
C GLY A 106 -12.07 1.90 1.62
N ILE A 107 -11.82 0.96 2.54
CA ILE A 107 -10.47 0.61 2.97
C ILE A 107 -9.73 -0.05 1.79
N ILE A 108 -8.49 0.35 1.62
CA ILE A 108 -7.67 -0.13 0.52
C ILE A 108 -6.93 -1.39 0.93
N ILE A 109 -7.17 -2.51 0.23
CA ILE A 109 -6.33 -3.71 0.34
C ILE A 109 -5.16 -3.56 -0.62
N HIS A 110 -3.97 -3.42 -0.06
CA HIS A 110 -2.76 -3.12 -0.79
C HIS A 110 -2.05 -4.41 -1.21
N ILE A 111 -1.92 -4.63 -2.53
CA ILE A 111 -1.31 -5.80 -3.14
C ILE A 111 0.09 -5.45 -3.65
N GLY A 112 1.08 -5.67 -2.80
CA GLY A 112 2.50 -5.55 -3.13
C GLY A 112 3.14 -6.94 -3.30
N LEU A 113 4.01 -7.34 -2.38
CA LEU A 113 4.80 -8.57 -2.43
C LEU A 113 3.98 -9.87 -2.55
N ILE A 114 2.74 -9.91 -2.05
CA ILE A 114 1.89 -11.10 -2.09
C ILE A 114 1.48 -11.50 -3.50
N ARG A 115 1.61 -10.61 -4.49
CA ARG A 115 1.41 -10.97 -5.90
C ARG A 115 2.36 -12.07 -6.35
N GLY A 116 3.52 -12.22 -5.65
CA GLY A 116 4.55 -13.19 -5.93
C GLY A 116 5.56 -12.72 -6.98
N LYS A 117 6.64 -13.48 -7.10
CA LYS A 117 7.65 -13.33 -8.15
C LYS A 117 7.48 -14.45 -9.16
N ARG A 118 7.78 -14.18 -10.43
CA ARG A 118 7.88 -15.23 -11.44
C ARG A 118 9.04 -16.16 -11.07
N GLU A 119 8.73 -17.44 -10.94
CA GLU A 119 9.69 -18.49 -10.59
C GLU A 119 10.60 -18.80 -11.81
N ASP A 120 11.81 -19.31 -11.53
CA ASP A 120 12.73 -19.73 -12.60
C ASP A 120 12.08 -20.81 -13.47
N GLY A 121 12.12 -20.61 -14.79
CA GLY A 121 11.48 -21.51 -15.75
C GLY A 121 9.96 -21.35 -15.89
N GLN A 122 9.30 -20.58 -15.05
CA GLN A 122 7.87 -20.29 -15.21
C GLN A 122 7.61 -19.43 -16.44
N ASN A 123 6.64 -19.81 -17.25
CA ASN A 123 6.22 -19.03 -18.41
C ASN A 123 5.56 -17.71 -17.95
N ILE A 124 5.91 -16.59 -18.59
CA ILE A 124 5.34 -15.26 -18.28
C ILE A 124 3.82 -15.26 -18.37
N GLY A 125 3.26 -15.89 -19.41
CA GLY A 125 1.80 -15.98 -19.60
C GLY A 125 1.10 -16.72 -18.47
N GLN A 126 1.73 -17.77 -17.92
CA GLN A 126 1.19 -18.48 -16.77
C GLN A 126 1.22 -17.59 -15.50
N TYR A 127 2.35 -16.92 -15.24
CA TYR A 127 2.44 -15.99 -14.12
C TYR A 127 1.35 -14.93 -14.19
N MET A 128 1.25 -14.26 -15.34
CA MET A 128 0.26 -13.20 -15.55
C MET A 128 -1.18 -13.72 -15.45
N GLY A 129 -1.47 -14.88 -16.06
CA GLY A 129 -2.79 -15.50 -16.01
C GLY A 129 -3.23 -15.83 -14.57
N TYR A 130 -2.34 -16.41 -13.76
CA TYR A 130 -2.65 -16.71 -12.36
C TYR A 130 -2.87 -15.44 -11.52
N PHE A 131 -2.04 -14.42 -11.76
CA PHE A 131 -2.20 -13.14 -11.07
C PHE A 131 -3.53 -12.45 -11.45
N GLU A 132 -3.85 -12.39 -12.74
CA GLU A 132 -5.10 -11.77 -13.24
C GLU A 132 -6.35 -12.51 -12.72
N GLU A 133 -6.33 -13.84 -12.74
CA GLU A 133 -7.41 -14.67 -12.19
C GLU A 133 -7.62 -14.37 -10.70
N GLY A 134 -6.55 -14.40 -9.90
CA GLY A 134 -6.64 -14.10 -8.48
C GLY A 134 -7.06 -12.66 -8.19
N LEU A 135 -6.55 -11.69 -8.94
CA LEU A 135 -6.91 -10.28 -8.78
C LEU A 135 -8.39 -10.03 -9.14
N SER A 136 -8.89 -10.69 -10.19
CA SER A 136 -10.30 -10.62 -10.58
C SER A 136 -11.22 -11.20 -9.49
N GLU A 137 -10.88 -12.39 -8.96
CA GLU A 137 -11.62 -13.01 -7.85
C GLU A 137 -11.63 -12.14 -6.60
N LEU A 138 -10.49 -11.54 -6.25
CA LEU A 138 -10.40 -10.66 -5.09
C LEU A 138 -11.19 -9.37 -5.28
N ALA A 139 -11.13 -8.76 -6.46
CA ALA A 139 -11.89 -7.54 -6.78
C ALA A 139 -13.40 -7.79 -6.71
N GLU A 140 -13.87 -8.92 -7.25
CA GLU A 140 -15.28 -9.32 -7.14
C GLU A 140 -15.72 -9.52 -5.68
N TYR A 141 -14.85 -10.14 -4.88
CA TYR A 141 -15.15 -10.35 -3.45
C TYR A 141 -15.20 -9.03 -2.69
N ALA A 142 -14.20 -8.18 -2.86
CA ALA A 142 -14.08 -6.89 -2.18
C ALA A 142 -15.19 -5.90 -2.55
N GLN A 143 -15.68 -5.94 -3.79
CA GLN A 143 -16.76 -5.07 -4.25
C GLN A 143 -18.05 -5.26 -3.45
N LYS A 144 -18.33 -6.47 -2.94
CA LYS A 144 -19.50 -6.75 -2.09
C LYS A 144 -19.51 -5.94 -0.80
N TYR A 145 -18.33 -5.59 -0.31
CA TYR A 145 -18.10 -4.81 0.91
C TYR A 145 -17.76 -3.34 0.63
N ARG A 146 -17.67 -2.95 -0.66
CA ARG A 146 -17.24 -1.61 -1.12
C ARG A 146 -15.76 -1.32 -0.83
N GLU A 147 -14.95 -2.37 -0.67
CA GLU A 147 -13.52 -2.20 -0.46
C GLU A 147 -12.78 -2.05 -1.79
N VAL A 148 -11.63 -1.39 -1.72
CA VAL A 148 -10.79 -1.08 -2.88
C VAL A 148 -9.56 -1.98 -2.88
N ILE A 149 -9.17 -2.47 -4.05
CA ILE A 149 -7.92 -3.20 -4.23
C ILE A 149 -6.93 -2.29 -4.97
N ALA A 150 -5.77 -2.04 -4.37
CA ALA A 150 -4.70 -1.29 -5.02
C ALA A 150 -3.48 -2.17 -5.24
N VAL A 151 -3.05 -2.28 -6.50
CA VAL A 151 -1.84 -3.00 -6.87
C VAL A 151 -0.66 -2.04 -6.86
N GLU A 152 0.43 -2.43 -6.22
CA GLU A 152 1.66 -1.67 -6.19
C GLU A 152 2.65 -2.20 -7.24
N PRO A 153 3.08 -1.38 -8.22
CA PRO A 153 4.28 -1.67 -9.00
C PRO A 153 5.50 -1.62 -8.09
N LEU A 154 6.18 -2.75 -7.92
CA LEU A 154 7.37 -2.83 -7.07
C LEU A 154 8.63 -2.65 -7.90
N SER A 155 9.66 -2.09 -7.30
CA SER A 155 10.96 -2.01 -7.95
C SER A 155 11.52 -3.40 -8.29
N HIS A 156 12.41 -3.47 -9.29
CA HIS A 156 13.10 -4.72 -9.68
C HIS A 156 13.90 -5.36 -8.55
N ARG A 157 14.15 -4.63 -7.44
CA ARG A 157 14.77 -5.17 -6.23
C ARG A 157 13.83 -6.12 -5.48
N ASP A 158 12.55 -5.78 -5.47
CA ASP A 158 11.52 -6.48 -4.71
C ASP A 158 10.65 -7.40 -5.57
N GLY A 159 10.49 -7.08 -6.86
CA GLY A 159 9.73 -7.85 -7.84
C GLY A 159 10.48 -8.07 -9.14
N ASN A 160 10.08 -9.06 -9.93
CA ASN A 160 10.62 -9.34 -11.26
C ASN A 160 9.54 -9.32 -12.36
N MET A 161 8.35 -8.80 -12.03
CA MET A 161 7.19 -8.63 -12.91
C MET A 161 6.35 -7.46 -12.40
N LEU A 162 5.65 -6.77 -13.29
CA LEU A 162 4.79 -5.63 -12.96
C LEU A 162 5.57 -4.54 -12.19
N ASN A 163 6.71 -4.18 -12.76
CA ASN A 163 7.58 -3.19 -12.13
C ASN A 163 7.16 -1.76 -12.51
N THR A 164 6.57 -1.57 -13.69
CA THR A 164 6.12 -0.25 -14.16
C THR A 164 4.61 -0.07 -14.03
N TRP A 165 4.19 1.18 -14.04
CA TRP A 165 2.78 1.56 -14.05
C TRP A 165 2.09 1.09 -15.32
N GLU A 166 2.74 1.23 -16.48
CA GLU A 166 2.18 0.78 -17.76
C GLU A 166 1.89 -0.72 -17.75
N GLU A 167 2.83 -1.55 -17.27
CA GLU A 167 2.63 -3.00 -17.15
C GLU A 167 1.44 -3.34 -16.28
N THR A 168 1.32 -2.66 -15.14
CA THR A 168 0.26 -2.90 -14.16
C THR A 168 -1.10 -2.43 -14.67
N VAL A 169 -1.18 -1.25 -15.29
CA VAL A 169 -2.43 -0.73 -15.88
C VAL A 169 -2.96 -1.66 -16.96
N LYS A 170 -2.09 -2.21 -17.83
CA LYS A 170 -2.50 -3.19 -18.85
C LYS A 170 -3.18 -4.44 -18.24
N VAL A 171 -2.83 -4.81 -17.02
CA VAL A 171 -3.52 -5.88 -16.29
C VAL A 171 -4.88 -5.39 -15.77
N LEU A 172 -4.89 -4.23 -15.10
CA LEU A 172 -6.12 -3.69 -14.52
C LEU A 172 -7.22 -3.44 -15.56
N GLU A 173 -6.84 -2.98 -16.76
CA GLU A 173 -7.79 -2.72 -17.86
C GLU A 173 -8.49 -3.96 -18.40
N ARG A 174 -7.93 -5.16 -18.17
CA ARG A 174 -8.57 -6.43 -18.57
C ARG A 174 -9.57 -6.96 -17.55
N ILE A 175 -9.60 -6.41 -16.35
CA ILE A 175 -10.43 -6.87 -15.24
C ILE A 175 -11.65 -5.95 -15.11
N PRO A 176 -12.91 -6.44 -15.23
CA PRO A 176 -14.09 -5.61 -15.36
C PRO A 176 -14.67 -5.14 -14.00
N PHE A 177 -13.81 -4.74 -13.06
CA PHE A 177 -14.21 -4.24 -11.74
C PHE A 177 -13.68 -2.83 -11.48
N SER A 178 -14.55 -1.91 -11.05
CA SER A 178 -14.22 -0.50 -10.85
C SER A 178 -13.52 -0.22 -9.52
N ASN A 179 -13.52 -1.17 -8.60
CA ASN A 179 -12.86 -1.06 -7.29
C ASN A 179 -11.37 -1.41 -7.33
N LEU A 180 -10.78 -1.48 -8.52
CA LEU A 180 -9.35 -1.64 -8.73
C LEU A 180 -8.63 -0.29 -8.87
N GLY A 181 -7.38 -0.26 -8.50
CA GLY A 181 -6.48 0.85 -8.72
C GLY A 181 -5.04 0.52 -8.36
N MET A 182 -4.25 1.55 -8.17
CA MET A 182 -2.81 1.42 -7.94
C MET A 182 -2.39 2.15 -6.67
N SER A 183 -1.40 1.59 -5.99
CA SER A 183 -0.63 2.30 -4.98
C SER A 183 0.50 3.06 -5.65
N LEU A 184 0.57 4.37 -5.40
CA LEU A 184 1.67 5.22 -5.82
C LEU A 184 2.69 5.27 -4.69
N ASP A 185 3.70 4.39 -4.73
CA ASP A 185 4.89 4.49 -3.90
C ASP A 185 5.94 5.33 -4.65
N LEU A 186 6.29 6.49 -4.10
CA LEU A 186 7.23 7.41 -4.77
C LEU A 186 8.62 6.83 -4.92
N TYR A 187 9.08 5.99 -3.99
CA TYR A 187 10.37 5.34 -4.09
C TYR A 187 10.40 4.31 -5.24
N ASN A 188 9.40 3.41 -5.28
CA ASN A 188 9.31 2.41 -6.36
C ASN A 188 9.15 3.08 -7.72
N MET A 189 8.28 4.07 -7.82
CA MET A 189 8.08 4.82 -9.05
C MET A 189 9.36 5.51 -9.53
N ARG A 190 10.11 6.13 -8.61
CA ARG A 190 11.39 6.77 -8.93
C ARG A 190 12.44 5.79 -9.43
N MET A 191 12.39 4.54 -8.97
CA MET A 191 13.34 3.48 -9.36
C MET A 191 13.06 2.90 -10.75
N GLU A 192 11.80 2.88 -11.16
CA GLU A 192 11.36 2.13 -12.35
C GLU A 192 10.91 3.01 -13.52
N GLU A 193 10.38 4.21 -13.26
CA GLU A 193 9.86 5.06 -14.31
C GLU A 193 10.94 5.99 -14.88
N THR A 194 11.06 6.01 -16.20
CA THR A 194 12.00 6.92 -16.89
C THR A 194 11.60 8.38 -16.73
N ASP A 195 10.29 8.67 -16.82
CA ASP A 195 9.70 9.98 -16.56
C ASP A 195 8.45 9.79 -15.68
N MET A 196 8.63 9.95 -14.38
CA MET A 196 7.57 9.79 -13.40
C MET A 196 6.39 10.73 -13.66
N MET A 197 6.65 11.96 -14.08
CA MET A 197 5.57 12.94 -14.29
C MET A 197 4.77 12.63 -15.55
N GLU A 198 5.41 12.12 -16.60
CA GLU A 198 4.70 11.64 -17.78
C GLU A 198 3.84 10.42 -17.45
N THR A 199 4.37 9.46 -16.69
CA THR A 199 3.63 8.31 -16.18
C THR A 199 2.39 8.75 -15.38
N LEU A 200 2.54 9.72 -14.48
CA LEU A 200 1.42 10.24 -13.69
C LEU A 200 0.37 10.96 -14.54
N ARG A 201 0.77 11.71 -15.56
CA ARG A 201 -0.18 12.34 -16.49
C ARG A 201 -1.00 11.29 -17.24
N GLN A 202 -0.37 10.19 -17.65
CA GLN A 202 -0.99 9.14 -18.45
C GLN A 202 -1.86 8.20 -17.61
N TYR A 203 -1.38 7.78 -16.45
CA TYR A 203 -1.96 6.69 -15.66
C TYR A 203 -2.46 7.12 -14.27
N GLY A 204 -2.26 8.36 -13.85
CA GLY A 204 -2.58 8.84 -12.50
C GLY A 204 -4.04 8.64 -12.07
N LYS A 205 -4.98 8.49 -13.01
CA LYS A 205 -6.39 8.15 -12.73
C LYS A 205 -6.56 6.82 -11.95
N TRP A 206 -5.56 5.95 -11.98
CA TRP A 206 -5.57 4.68 -11.27
C TRP A 206 -5.12 4.81 -9.81
N THR A 207 -4.56 5.95 -9.39
CA THR A 207 -4.08 6.16 -8.01
C THR A 207 -5.22 6.06 -7.00
N ARG A 208 -5.05 5.20 -6.00
CA ARG A 208 -5.98 5.05 -4.86
C ARG A 208 -5.33 5.45 -3.55
N ILE A 209 -4.02 5.32 -3.45
CA ILE A 209 -3.22 5.63 -2.27
C ILE A 209 -1.86 6.15 -2.71
N VAL A 210 -1.31 7.09 -1.96
CA VAL A 210 0.04 7.63 -2.15
C VAL A 210 0.89 7.31 -0.93
N GLN A 211 2.01 6.61 -1.14
CA GLN A 211 3.03 6.42 -0.11
C GLN A 211 4.13 7.45 -0.35
N LEU A 212 4.27 8.35 0.61
CA LEU A 212 5.07 9.57 0.48
C LEU A 212 6.37 9.47 1.27
N MET A 213 7.48 9.40 0.54
CA MET A 213 8.84 9.41 1.06
C MET A 213 9.79 10.08 0.07
N ASP A 214 11.01 10.34 0.53
CA ASP A 214 12.10 10.78 -0.34
C ASP A 214 12.80 9.59 -1.02
N GLU A 215 13.69 9.83 -1.97
CA GLU A 215 14.41 8.82 -2.75
C GLU A 215 15.27 7.86 -1.91
N ASN A 216 15.64 8.27 -0.70
CA ASN A 216 16.38 7.46 0.26
C ASN A 216 15.47 6.70 1.23
N ARG A 217 14.14 6.66 0.94
CA ARG A 217 13.07 6.11 1.77
C ARG A 217 12.91 6.77 3.15
N CYS A 218 13.49 7.93 3.38
CA CYS A 218 13.27 8.73 4.57
C CYS A 218 12.12 9.73 4.33
N PHE A 219 11.84 10.59 5.32
CA PHE A 219 10.82 11.63 5.20
C PHE A 219 11.14 12.62 4.07
N PRO A 220 10.14 13.29 3.46
CA PRO A 220 10.34 14.28 2.41
C PRO A 220 11.28 15.41 2.84
N GLY A 221 12.30 15.70 2.02
CA GLY A 221 13.35 16.67 2.29
C GLY A 221 14.58 16.09 3.02
N ALA A 222 14.63 14.79 3.26
CA ALA A 222 15.82 14.11 3.78
C ALA A 222 16.78 13.64 2.66
N GLY A 223 16.34 13.66 1.42
CA GLY A 223 17.10 13.33 0.22
C GLY A 223 17.14 14.49 -0.77
N MET A 224 17.18 14.17 -2.06
CA MET A 224 17.28 15.14 -3.14
C MET A 224 16.09 15.11 -4.11
N PHE A 225 15.01 14.42 -3.76
CA PHE A 225 13.83 14.35 -4.61
C PHE A 225 13.16 15.73 -4.71
N ARG A 226 12.87 16.14 -5.94
CA ARG A 226 12.18 17.41 -6.20
C ARG A 226 10.69 17.19 -6.17
N PHE A 227 10.04 17.61 -5.10
CA PHE A 227 8.62 17.38 -4.85
C PHE A 227 7.70 18.33 -5.65
N GLU A 228 8.18 19.48 -6.11
CA GLU A 228 7.35 20.48 -6.75
C GLU A 228 6.51 19.93 -7.91
N PRO A 229 7.06 19.18 -8.88
CA PRO A 229 6.25 18.64 -9.98
C PRO A 229 5.20 17.64 -9.50
N PHE A 230 5.52 16.83 -8.49
CA PHE A 230 4.57 15.90 -7.89
C PHE A 230 3.43 16.64 -7.14
N LEU A 231 3.76 17.69 -6.39
CA LEU A 231 2.78 18.52 -5.68
C LEU A 231 1.86 19.26 -6.67
N ASP A 232 2.40 19.70 -7.79
CA ASP A 232 1.60 20.30 -8.87
C ASP A 232 0.63 19.28 -9.45
N TRP A 233 1.09 18.06 -9.73
CA TRP A 233 0.22 16.96 -10.18
C TRP A 233 -0.89 16.65 -9.16
N ILE A 234 -0.58 16.55 -7.87
CA ILE A 234 -1.57 16.32 -6.79
C ILE A 234 -2.70 17.39 -6.87
N ARG A 235 -2.34 18.66 -7.06
CA ARG A 235 -3.29 19.78 -7.13
C ARG A 235 -4.10 19.75 -8.41
N GLU A 236 -3.46 19.59 -9.56
CA GLU A 236 -4.09 19.55 -10.88
C GLU A 236 -5.05 18.37 -11.01
N TYR A 237 -4.62 17.20 -10.55
CA TYR A 237 -5.42 15.98 -10.55
C TYR A 237 -6.53 16.00 -9.48
N ARG A 238 -6.44 16.92 -8.51
CA ARG A 238 -7.34 17.02 -7.35
C ARG A 238 -7.40 15.72 -6.56
N TYR A 239 -6.22 15.11 -6.34
CA TYR A 239 -6.14 13.91 -5.53
C TYR A 239 -6.61 14.21 -4.10
N ASP A 240 -7.54 13.42 -3.58
CA ASP A 240 -8.14 13.58 -2.25
C ASP A 240 -8.03 12.33 -1.36
N GLY A 241 -7.38 11.30 -1.86
CA GLY A 241 -7.17 10.02 -1.17
C GLY A 241 -6.16 10.09 -0.02
N PRO A 242 -5.83 8.92 0.57
CA PRO A 242 -4.84 8.82 1.65
C PRO A 242 -3.43 9.13 1.17
N VAL A 243 -2.68 9.88 2.00
CA VAL A 243 -1.23 10.07 1.86
C VAL A 243 -0.56 9.43 3.07
N VAL A 244 0.25 8.41 2.83
CA VAL A 244 0.80 7.52 3.85
C VAL A 244 2.28 7.79 4.06
N MET A 245 2.67 7.94 5.31
CA MET A 245 4.07 7.90 5.71
C MET A 245 4.56 6.45 5.72
N GLU A 246 5.27 6.04 4.67
CA GLU A 246 6.01 4.78 4.60
C GLU A 246 7.50 5.08 4.49
N CYS A 247 8.12 5.43 5.61
CA CYS A 247 9.51 5.93 5.64
C CYS A 247 10.37 5.15 6.62
N ILE A 248 11.65 5.01 6.31
CA ILE A 248 12.64 4.57 7.29
C ILE A 248 12.74 5.67 8.37
N PRO A 249 12.51 5.37 9.66
CA PRO A 249 12.44 6.36 10.72
C PRO A 249 13.83 6.85 11.17
N ARG A 250 14.53 7.58 10.32
CA ARG A 250 15.86 8.14 10.60
C ARG A 250 15.79 9.65 10.85
N PRO A 251 16.61 10.22 11.75
CA PRO A 251 17.53 9.54 12.66
C PRO A 251 16.84 8.76 13.77
N ASP A 252 15.60 9.12 14.09
CA ASP A 252 14.69 8.47 15.04
C ASP A 252 13.23 8.67 14.60
N CYS A 253 12.31 7.87 15.17
CA CYS A 253 10.91 7.90 14.79
C CYS A 253 10.25 9.27 15.04
N LYS A 254 10.51 9.91 16.19
CA LYS A 254 9.89 11.18 16.55
C LYS A 254 10.28 12.29 15.57
N THR A 255 11.56 12.37 15.24
CA THR A 255 12.09 13.34 14.27
C THR A 255 11.52 13.08 12.88
N ALA A 256 11.52 11.82 12.42
CA ALA A 256 11.01 11.46 11.11
C ALA A 256 9.52 11.79 10.97
N VAL A 257 8.71 11.42 11.96
CA VAL A 257 7.26 11.73 12.01
C VAL A 257 7.02 13.23 12.00
N GLY A 258 7.73 13.99 12.86
CA GLY A 258 7.57 15.44 12.92
C GLY A 258 7.87 16.10 11.58
N ARG A 259 8.99 15.74 10.93
CA ARG A 259 9.38 16.29 9.62
C ARG A 259 8.39 15.91 8.50
N TRP A 260 7.88 14.67 8.54
CA TRP A 260 6.90 14.25 7.57
C TRP A 260 5.58 15.03 7.73
N LEU A 261 5.09 15.20 8.95
CA LEU A 261 3.89 15.98 9.24
C LEU A 261 4.06 17.46 8.90
N ASP A 262 5.23 18.06 9.18
CA ASP A 262 5.53 19.42 8.76
C ASP A 262 5.38 19.58 7.24
N PHE A 263 5.94 18.65 6.46
CA PHE A 263 5.81 18.64 5.00
C PHE A 263 4.34 18.46 4.58
N TYR A 264 3.65 17.49 5.18
CA TYR A 264 2.25 17.23 4.86
C TYR A 264 1.38 18.47 5.10
N HIS A 265 1.48 19.09 6.27
CA HIS A 265 0.69 20.28 6.60
C HIS A 265 1.03 21.49 5.73
N GLN A 266 2.29 21.65 5.38
CA GLN A 266 2.73 22.77 4.53
C GLN A 266 2.21 22.66 3.09
N TYR A 267 2.13 21.45 2.51
CA TYR A 267 1.91 21.28 1.08
C TYR A 267 0.64 20.51 0.70
N LEU A 268 0.11 19.68 1.58
CA LEU A 268 -0.97 18.72 1.27
C LEU A 268 -2.16 18.81 2.23
N GLY A 269 -1.96 19.27 3.46
CA GLY A 269 -2.97 19.46 4.48
C GLY A 269 -3.67 20.80 4.29
N GLY A 270 -4.61 20.87 3.35
CA GLY A 270 -5.45 22.06 3.11
C GLY A 270 -6.79 21.96 3.82
#